data_67a654a83c44d457d0cfcf2dc466a352
#
_entry.id   67a654a83c44d457d0cfcf2dc466a352
#
_cell.length_a   1.000
_cell.length_b   1.000
_cell.length_c   1.000
_cell.angle_alpha   90.00
_cell.angle_beta   90.00
_cell.angle_gamma   90.00
#
_symmetry.space_group_name_H-M   'P 1'
#
loop_
_entity.id
_entity.type
_entity.pdbx_description
1 polymer ?
#
loop_
_entity_poly.entity_id
_entity_poly.type
_entity_poly.pdbx_seq_one_letter_code
_entity_poly.pdbx_strand_id
1 'polypeptide(L)'
;MRPTYALINLTNLKKNFLNIIKKVKPAKVMAVVKADAYGHGVKETVSALNSLDDKKPDYYAVAFIDEAIELRSLGITESILIFEPVFEQDAESIYRFDLIPTVFTKRHLDILSKYKPAGLERKLQVHIKVDTGMNRLGTNFNDAVEFVSKLNKDENFIIDGIYTHFATSDEEDKSFAKLQLNRFKEILEGLKRNNINYGLAHAANSGAILDMPDAYFDMVRPGVSLYGNYPSLQTTESIRLFPVMSLISHVASIKNITKGESVSYGRKFIAKKKTKIISIPIGYADGFSRSFTNRFKAIIKGKYYFQVGTVTMDRIMFDVQNDNINIGDEVILLGKKNKLEITAWDWCKMLNTIPYEITCGISKRVRRVYTF
;
A
#
# COMPACT_ATOMS: atom_id res chain seq x y z
N MET A 1 26.64 -0.16 -12.13
CA MET A 1 25.35 -0.15 -11.39
C MET A 1 24.26 -0.66 -12.33
N ARG A 2 23.32 -1.49 -11.85
CA ARG A 2 22.23 -2.03 -12.69
C ARG A 2 21.36 -0.89 -13.24
N PRO A 3 21.02 -0.90 -14.56
CA PRO A 3 20.30 0.22 -15.18
C PRO A 3 18.79 0.21 -14.91
N THR A 4 18.25 -0.82 -14.22
CA THR A 4 16.86 -0.91 -13.82
C THR A 4 16.65 -0.34 -12.42
N TYR A 5 15.65 0.55 -12.24
CA TYR A 5 15.33 1.17 -10.97
C TYR A 5 13.84 1.57 -10.89
N ALA A 6 13.33 1.66 -9.69
CA ALA A 6 12.04 2.27 -9.40
C ALA A 6 12.29 3.73 -9.00
N LEU A 7 11.77 4.66 -9.79
CA LEU A 7 11.80 6.09 -9.50
C LEU A 7 10.63 6.43 -8.60
N ILE A 8 10.91 6.94 -7.38
CA ILE A 8 9.92 7.30 -6.37
C ILE A 8 9.84 8.82 -6.27
N ASN A 9 8.71 9.37 -6.66
CA ASN A 9 8.45 10.81 -6.65
C ASN A 9 7.83 11.23 -5.31
N LEU A 10 8.65 11.73 -4.38
CA LEU A 10 8.22 12.17 -3.05
C LEU A 10 7.37 13.45 -3.08
N THR A 11 7.51 14.29 -4.12
CA THR A 11 6.60 15.43 -4.33
C THR A 11 5.17 14.95 -4.61
N ASN A 12 5.00 13.91 -5.43
CA ASN A 12 3.68 13.33 -5.67
C ASN A 12 3.10 12.69 -4.41
N LEU A 13 3.92 12.00 -3.61
CA LEU A 13 3.51 11.46 -2.31
C LEU A 13 2.95 12.56 -1.40
N LYS A 14 3.69 13.65 -1.22
CA LYS A 14 3.25 14.82 -0.42
C LYS A 14 1.96 15.43 -0.98
N LYS A 15 1.84 15.60 -2.30
CA LYS A 15 0.63 16.12 -2.94
C LYS A 15 -0.59 15.23 -2.68
N ASN A 16 -0.44 13.91 -2.81
CA ASN A 16 -1.52 12.97 -2.52
C ASN A 16 -1.97 13.09 -1.07
N PHE A 17 -1.03 13.09 -0.13
CA PHE A 17 -1.32 13.24 1.29
C PHE A 17 -2.06 14.55 1.59
N LEU A 18 -1.59 15.68 1.09
CA LEU A 18 -2.24 16.98 1.27
C LEU A 18 -3.64 17.04 0.63
N ASN A 19 -3.83 16.42 -0.53
CA ASN A 19 -5.15 16.31 -1.17
C ASN A 19 -6.12 15.47 -0.31
N ILE A 20 -5.62 14.40 0.32
CA ILE A 20 -6.40 13.57 1.24
C ILE A 20 -6.78 14.39 2.48
N ILE A 21 -5.84 15.07 3.13
CA ILE A 21 -6.14 15.98 4.26
C ILE A 21 -7.23 16.98 3.90
N LYS A 22 -7.09 17.64 2.75
CA LYS A 22 -8.08 18.62 2.30
C LYS A 22 -9.48 18.02 2.14
N LYS A 23 -9.57 16.79 1.64
CA LYS A 23 -10.84 16.08 1.39
C LYS A 23 -11.55 15.67 2.68
N VAL A 24 -10.79 15.20 3.67
CA VAL A 24 -11.34 14.53 4.84
C VAL A 24 -11.53 15.44 6.06
N LYS A 25 -11.11 16.69 6.00
CA LYS A 25 -11.27 17.64 7.12
C LYS A 25 -12.69 17.61 7.69
N PRO A 26 -12.86 17.59 9.04
CA PRO A 26 -11.83 17.80 10.08
C PRO A 26 -11.14 16.49 10.56
N ALA A 27 -11.42 15.34 9.94
CA ALA A 27 -10.86 14.06 10.37
C ALA A 27 -9.32 14.04 10.28
N LYS A 28 -8.69 13.38 11.25
CA LYS A 28 -7.25 13.09 11.28
C LYS A 28 -6.86 12.11 10.17
N VAL A 29 -5.56 12.04 9.87
CA VAL A 29 -5.05 11.12 8.84
C VAL A 29 -3.97 10.21 9.42
N MET A 30 -4.24 8.90 9.41
CA MET A 30 -3.31 7.84 9.73
C MET A 30 -2.65 7.33 8.43
N ALA A 31 -1.38 7.66 8.20
CA ALA A 31 -0.66 7.18 7.02
C ALA A 31 -0.31 5.69 7.13
N VAL A 32 -0.83 4.88 6.21
CA VAL A 32 -0.55 3.43 6.19
C VAL A 32 0.71 3.17 5.39
N VAL A 33 1.79 2.74 6.07
CA VAL A 33 3.14 2.60 5.50
C VAL A 33 3.70 1.17 5.59
N LYS A 34 2.85 0.18 5.83
CA LYS A 34 3.19 -1.24 5.85
C LYS A 34 3.79 -1.74 4.53
N ALA A 35 4.44 -2.90 4.55
CA ALA A 35 5.06 -3.56 3.40
C ALA A 35 6.06 -2.62 2.69
N ASP A 36 7.00 -2.05 3.47
CA ASP A 36 8.00 -1.09 2.99
C ASP A 36 7.36 0.09 2.23
N ALA A 37 6.33 0.71 2.88
CA ALA A 37 5.51 1.76 2.27
C ALA A 37 4.92 1.33 0.91
N TYR A 38 4.25 0.17 0.87
CA TYR A 38 3.72 -0.43 -0.37
C TYR A 38 4.78 -0.61 -1.46
N GLY A 39 6.00 -0.95 -1.06
CA GLY A 39 7.14 -1.15 -1.95
C GLY A 39 7.86 0.14 -2.38
N HIS A 40 7.51 1.29 -1.81
CA HIS A 40 8.09 2.59 -2.19
C HIS A 40 9.34 2.96 -1.38
N GLY A 41 9.66 2.20 -0.30
CA GLY A 41 10.73 2.53 0.65
C GLY A 41 10.21 3.33 1.83
N VAL A 42 10.13 2.67 3.00
CA VAL A 42 9.49 3.26 4.19
C VAL A 42 10.27 4.45 4.72
N LYS A 43 11.60 4.37 4.77
CA LYS A 43 12.48 5.43 5.31
C LYS A 43 12.23 6.79 4.64
N GLU A 44 12.33 6.84 3.33
CA GLU A 44 12.18 8.08 2.56
C GLU A 44 10.72 8.55 2.53
N THR A 45 9.76 7.60 2.54
CA THR A 45 8.34 7.88 2.62
C THR A 45 8.00 8.63 3.91
N VAL A 46 8.39 8.09 5.08
CA VAL A 46 8.07 8.74 6.37
C VAL A 46 8.84 10.04 6.55
N SER A 47 10.09 10.11 6.11
CA SER A 47 10.87 11.35 6.10
C SER A 47 10.18 12.45 5.27
N ALA A 48 9.69 12.09 4.08
CA ALA A 48 8.97 13.04 3.23
C ALA A 48 7.65 13.51 3.85
N LEU A 49 6.89 12.62 4.49
CA LEU A 49 5.64 12.98 5.16
C LEU A 49 5.89 13.85 6.39
N ASN A 50 6.90 13.53 7.20
CA ASN A 50 7.23 14.33 8.39
C ASN A 50 7.77 15.71 8.05
N SER A 51 8.34 15.90 6.85
CA SER A 51 8.76 17.25 6.39
C SER A 51 7.58 18.19 6.05
N LEU A 52 6.33 17.77 6.25
CA LEU A 52 5.14 18.61 6.09
C LEU A 52 4.79 19.41 7.36
N ASP A 53 5.62 19.36 8.38
CA ASP A 53 5.53 20.09 9.65
C ASP A 53 4.16 19.93 10.33
N ASP A 54 3.37 20.99 10.41
CA ASP A 54 2.02 21.01 11.00
C ASP A 54 0.97 20.17 10.25
N LYS A 55 1.29 19.74 9.03
CA LYS A 55 0.43 18.89 8.18
C LYS A 55 0.94 17.47 8.05
N LYS A 56 1.89 17.06 8.87
CA LYS A 56 2.36 15.65 8.90
C LYS A 56 1.25 14.69 9.33
N PRO A 57 1.41 13.37 9.14
CA PRO A 57 0.44 12.40 9.64
C PRO A 57 0.22 12.50 11.15
N ASP A 58 -1.02 12.37 11.60
CA ASP A 58 -1.34 12.27 13.03
C ASP A 58 -0.90 10.92 13.60
N TYR A 59 -1.00 9.88 12.78
CA TYR A 59 -0.64 8.49 13.09
C TYR A 59 0.04 7.85 11.90
N TYR A 60 0.90 6.88 12.19
CA TYR A 60 1.35 5.88 11.23
C TYR A 60 0.70 4.54 11.52
N ALA A 61 0.53 3.70 10.49
CA ALA A 61 0.07 2.33 10.69
C ALA A 61 0.87 1.35 9.85
N VAL A 62 1.18 0.23 10.48
CA VAL A 62 1.93 -0.89 9.90
C VAL A 62 1.17 -2.21 10.11
N ALA A 63 1.60 -3.29 9.44
CA ALA A 63 1.02 -4.60 9.66
C ALA A 63 1.61 -5.27 10.91
N PHE A 64 2.93 -5.37 10.97
CA PHE A 64 3.66 -6.17 11.95
C PHE A 64 4.55 -5.32 12.84
N ILE A 65 4.95 -5.90 13.97
CA ILE A 65 5.77 -5.22 14.97
C ILE A 65 7.15 -4.83 14.45
N ASP A 66 7.77 -5.66 13.60
CA ASP A 66 9.09 -5.37 13.03
C ASP A 66 9.07 -4.08 12.22
N GLU A 67 8.00 -3.84 11.45
CA GLU A 67 7.79 -2.59 10.71
C GLU A 67 7.64 -1.39 11.66
N ALA A 68 6.96 -1.57 12.80
CA ALA A 68 6.80 -0.52 13.81
C ALA A 68 8.15 -0.18 14.49
N ILE A 69 8.96 -1.19 14.81
CA ILE A 69 10.31 -1.02 15.37
C ILE A 69 11.20 -0.30 14.34
N GLU A 70 11.10 -0.65 13.06
CA GLU A 70 11.81 0.07 11.99
C GLU A 70 11.44 1.55 11.98
N LEU A 71 10.15 1.91 12.05
CA LEU A 71 9.73 3.31 12.13
C LEU A 71 10.33 4.04 13.35
N ARG A 72 10.33 3.41 14.52
CA ARG A 72 10.96 3.99 15.72
C ARG A 72 12.47 4.18 15.53
N SER A 73 13.16 3.22 14.88
CA SER A 73 14.60 3.34 14.59
C SER A 73 14.92 4.47 13.61
N LEU A 74 13.95 4.85 12.77
CA LEU A 74 14.02 6.01 11.87
C LEU A 74 13.67 7.33 12.55
N GLY A 75 13.42 7.32 13.87
CA GLY A 75 13.15 8.53 14.66
C GLY A 75 11.70 9.01 14.60
N ILE A 76 10.77 8.18 14.15
CA ILE A 76 9.33 8.51 14.16
C ILE A 76 8.84 8.52 15.62
N THR A 77 8.30 9.65 16.06
CA THR A 77 7.76 9.89 17.41
C THR A 77 6.23 9.85 17.45
N GLU A 78 5.58 10.02 16.31
CA GLU A 78 4.13 9.95 16.16
C GLU A 78 3.60 8.59 16.62
N SER A 79 2.30 8.53 16.92
CA SER A 79 1.61 7.28 17.27
C SER A 79 1.70 6.25 16.13
N ILE A 80 2.06 5.00 16.48
CA ILE A 80 2.18 3.91 15.50
C ILE A 80 1.21 2.80 15.88
N LEU A 81 0.22 2.57 15.02
CA LEU A 81 -0.77 1.49 15.16
C LEU A 81 -0.27 0.22 14.44
N ILE A 82 -0.30 -0.92 15.14
CA ILE A 82 -0.05 -2.24 14.56
C ILE A 82 -1.40 -2.90 14.26
N PHE A 83 -1.64 -3.28 13.00
CA PHE A 83 -2.92 -3.87 12.57
C PHE A 83 -3.08 -5.35 12.91
N GLU A 84 -1.99 -6.11 12.95
CA GLU A 84 -2.01 -7.54 13.30
C GLU A 84 -2.29 -7.75 14.80
N PRO A 85 -2.83 -8.91 15.18
CA PRO A 85 -3.09 -9.23 16.57
C PRO A 85 -1.80 -9.32 17.39
N VAL A 86 -1.93 -9.13 18.69
CA VAL A 86 -0.82 -9.25 19.64
C VAL A 86 -0.42 -10.72 19.79
N PHE A 87 0.84 -11.03 19.54
CA PHE A 87 1.48 -12.31 19.87
C PHE A 87 2.32 -12.17 21.14
N GLU A 88 2.53 -13.30 21.83
CA GLU A 88 3.24 -13.30 23.12
C GLU A 88 4.68 -12.77 23.00
N GLN A 89 5.37 -13.11 21.91
CA GLN A 89 6.73 -12.66 21.61
C GLN A 89 6.85 -11.14 21.34
N ASP A 90 5.73 -10.48 21.02
CA ASP A 90 5.73 -9.06 20.63
C ASP A 90 5.50 -8.14 21.84
N ALA A 91 4.94 -8.69 22.94
CA ALA A 91 4.39 -7.91 24.03
C ALA A 91 5.41 -6.98 24.71
N GLU A 92 6.64 -7.46 24.97
CA GLU A 92 7.70 -6.64 25.56
C GLU A 92 8.09 -5.46 24.64
N SER A 93 8.17 -5.73 23.33
CA SER A 93 8.52 -4.71 22.34
C SER A 93 7.44 -3.63 22.22
N ILE A 94 6.15 -3.99 22.36
CA ILE A 94 5.04 -3.03 22.37
C ILE A 94 5.27 -1.98 23.47
N TYR A 95 5.60 -2.39 24.69
CA TYR A 95 5.90 -1.49 25.78
C TYR A 95 7.20 -0.70 25.57
N ARG A 96 8.26 -1.40 25.16
CA ARG A 96 9.59 -0.81 24.98
C ARG A 96 9.63 0.29 23.94
N PHE A 97 8.91 0.11 22.82
CA PHE A 97 8.90 1.04 21.70
C PHE A 97 7.68 1.96 21.68
N ASP A 98 6.88 1.95 22.75
CA ASP A 98 5.67 2.79 22.86
C ASP A 98 4.76 2.67 21.64
N LEU A 99 4.34 1.43 21.34
CA LEU A 99 3.51 1.10 20.19
C LEU A 99 2.05 0.93 20.60
N ILE A 100 1.14 1.17 19.67
CA ILE A 100 -0.29 0.98 19.88
C ILE A 100 -0.72 -0.35 19.24
N PRO A 101 -1.00 -1.40 20.02
CA PRO A 101 -1.46 -2.67 19.50
C PRO A 101 -2.95 -2.63 19.15
N THR A 102 -3.35 -3.44 18.17
CA THR A 102 -4.73 -3.79 17.90
C THR A 102 -5.19 -4.93 18.80
N VAL A 103 -6.29 -4.72 19.55
CA VAL A 103 -6.88 -5.73 20.44
C VAL A 103 -8.34 -6.01 20.06
N PHE A 104 -8.77 -7.26 20.18
CA PHE A 104 -10.16 -7.67 19.90
C PHE A 104 -10.57 -8.98 20.58
N THR A 105 -9.72 -9.50 21.48
CA THR A 105 -10.02 -10.67 22.32
C THR A 105 -9.43 -10.47 23.71
N LYS A 106 -10.04 -11.14 24.71
CA LYS A 106 -9.48 -11.18 26.07
C LYS A 106 -8.03 -11.68 26.10
N ARG A 107 -7.69 -12.68 25.26
CA ARG A 107 -6.33 -13.22 25.16
C ARG A 107 -5.28 -12.14 24.87
N HIS A 108 -5.56 -11.17 23.98
CA HIS A 108 -4.63 -10.08 23.71
C HIS A 108 -4.35 -9.23 24.94
N LEU A 109 -5.39 -8.96 25.72
CA LEU A 109 -5.30 -8.20 26.97
C LEU A 109 -4.51 -8.98 28.03
N ASP A 110 -4.79 -10.28 28.17
CA ASP A 110 -4.08 -11.16 29.10
C ASP A 110 -2.57 -11.23 28.79
N ILE A 111 -2.20 -11.34 27.47
CA ILE A 111 -0.80 -11.29 27.03
C ILE A 111 -0.17 -9.96 27.42
N LEU A 112 -0.78 -8.84 27.04
CA LEU A 112 -0.25 -7.51 27.34
C LEU A 112 -0.10 -7.27 28.83
N SER A 113 -1.08 -7.68 29.64
CA SER A 113 -1.02 -7.55 31.10
C SER A 113 0.10 -8.40 31.73
N LYS A 114 0.29 -9.64 31.23
CA LYS A 114 1.36 -10.54 31.68
C LYS A 114 2.77 -9.97 31.45
N TYR A 115 2.97 -9.26 30.33
CA TYR A 115 4.27 -8.71 29.93
C TYR A 115 4.42 -7.21 30.27
N LYS A 116 3.51 -6.64 31.05
CA LYS A 116 3.65 -5.28 31.52
C LYS A 116 4.92 -5.15 32.38
N PRO A 117 5.86 -4.23 32.05
CA PRO A 117 7.05 -4.06 32.84
C PRO A 117 6.75 -3.70 34.31
N ALA A 118 7.48 -4.32 35.25
CA ALA A 118 7.34 -4.03 36.66
C ALA A 118 7.61 -2.54 36.96
N GLY A 119 6.72 -1.92 37.74
CA GLY A 119 6.85 -0.48 38.07
C GLY A 119 6.37 0.48 36.98
N LEU A 120 5.88 -0.03 35.83
CA LEU A 120 5.30 0.84 34.81
C LEU A 120 3.88 1.27 35.23
N GLU A 121 3.74 2.52 35.68
CA GLU A 121 2.45 3.07 36.11
C GLU A 121 1.55 3.49 34.94
N ARG A 122 2.14 3.90 33.80
CA ARG A 122 1.35 4.34 32.64
C ARG A 122 0.48 3.21 32.08
N LYS A 123 -0.73 3.57 31.67
CA LYS A 123 -1.63 2.69 30.94
C LYS A 123 -1.14 2.54 29.49
N LEU A 124 -1.30 1.34 28.92
CA LEU A 124 -1.00 1.10 27.51
C LEU A 124 -2.15 1.57 26.63
N GLN A 125 -1.84 2.41 25.64
CA GLN A 125 -2.82 2.78 24.62
C GLN A 125 -3.09 1.60 23.69
N VAL A 126 -4.35 1.33 23.39
CA VAL A 126 -4.78 0.25 22.49
C VAL A 126 -5.86 0.73 21.53
N HIS A 127 -5.89 0.17 20.32
CA HIS A 127 -7.02 0.31 19.41
C HIS A 127 -7.83 -0.98 19.37
N ILE A 128 -9.15 -0.84 19.46
CA ILE A 128 -10.08 -1.97 19.38
C ILE A 128 -10.50 -2.16 17.94
N LYS A 129 -10.33 -3.37 17.43
CA LYS A 129 -10.85 -3.73 16.10
C LYS A 129 -12.17 -4.45 16.22
N VAL A 130 -13.16 -3.97 15.48
CA VAL A 130 -14.49 -4.58 15.37
C VAL A 130 -14.66 -5.18 13.98
N ASP A 131 -15.16 -6.40 13.93
CA ASP A 131 -15.57 -7.05 12.69
C ASP A 131 -17.05 -6.77 12.42
N THR A 132 -17.30 -5.89 11.47
CA THR A 132 -18.65 -5.53 11.02
C THR A 132 -19.13 -6.34 9.81
N GLY A 133 -18.33 -7.31 9.35
CA GLY A 133 -18.71 -8.20 8.25
C GLY A 133 -17.58 -8.58 7.29
N MET A 134 -16.33 -8.13 7.51
CA MET A 134 -15.20 -8.55 6.68
C MET A 134 -14.73 -9.98 6.99
N ASN A 135 -15.01 -10.47 8.21
CA ASN A 135 -14.71 -11.82 8.71
C ASN A 135 -13.22 -12.21 8.60
N ARG A 136 -12.35 -11.26 8.88
CA ARG A 136 -10.89 -11.47 8.87
C ARG A 136 -10.27 -11.34 10.25
N LEU A 137 -10.46 -10.23 10.93
CA LEU A 137 -9.97 -9.92 12.27
C LEU A 137 -10.94 -8.96 12.95
N GLY A 138 -11.07 -9.04 14.28
CA GLY A 138 -11.90 -8.15 15.06
C GLY A 138 -12.84 -8.90 16.01
N THR A 139 -13.29 -8.24 17.06
CA THR A 139 -14.40 -8.74 17.86
C THR A 139 -15.69 -8.70 17.05
N ASN A 140 -16.58 -9.68 17.25
CA ASN A 140 -17.87 -9.70 16.56
C ASN A 140 -18.68 -8.42 16.91
N PHE A 141 -19.35 -7.85 15.92
CA PHE A 141 -20.08 -6.58 16.13
C PHE A 141 -21.18 -6.69 17.19
N ASN A 142 -21.79 -7.88 17.39
CA ASN A 142 -22.79 -8.11 18.44
C ASN A 142 -22.17 -8.06 19.85
N ASP A 143 -20.92 -8.47 20.00
CA ASP A 143 -20.21 -8.55 21.29
C ASP A 143 -19.36 -7.29 21.58
N ALA A 144 -19.24 -6.39 20.59
CA ALA A 144 -18.30 -5.27 20.63
C ALA A 144 -18.57 -4.32 21.82
N VAL A 145 -19.83 -3.96 22.08
CA VAL A 145 -20.17 -3.05 23.18
C VAL A 145 -19.79 -3.67 24.53
N GLU A 146 -20.04 -4.97 24.72
CA GLU A 146 -19.67 -5.68 25.95
C GLU A 146 -18.13 -5.76 26.10
N PHE A 147 -17.42 -6.12 25.03
CA PHE A 147 -15.97 -6.21 25.03
C PHE A 147 -15.34 -4.85 25.40
N VAL A 148 -15.74 -3.77 24.74
CA VAL A 148 -15.25 -2.41 25.00
C VAL A 148 -15.60 -1.97 26.43
N SER A 149 -16.79 -2.31 26.92
CA SER A 149 -17.23 -1.99 28.29
C SER A 149 -16.36 -2.67 29.36
N LYS A 150 -15.97 -3.92 29.11
CA LYS A 150 -15.04 -4.66 29.99
C LYS A 150 -13.64 -4.04 29.97
N LEU A 151 -13.13 -3.74 28.79
CA LEU A 151 -11.80 -3.13 28.62
C LEU A 151 -11.73 -1.74 29.26
N ASN A 152 -12.78 -0.93 29.16
CA ASN A 152 -12.80 0.42 29.74
C ASN A 152 -12.68 0.42 31.29
N LYS A 153 -12.92 -0.74 31.93
CA LYS A 153 -12.75 -0.91 33.40
C LYS A 153 -11.36 -1.44 33.77
N ASP A 154 -10.54 -1.84 32.80
CA ASP A 154 -9.19 -2.36 33.04
C ASP A 154 -8.22 -1.21 33.27
N GLU A 155 -7.54 -1.21 34.41
CA GLU A 155 -6.62 -0.14 34.79
C GLU A 155 -5.28 -0.17 34.03
N ASN A 156 -4.98 -1.27 33.31
CA ASN A 156 -3.75 -1.40 32.56
C ASN A 156 -3.81 -0.71 31.19
N PHE A 157 -5.02 -0.43 30.68
CA PHE A 157 -5.23 0.03 29.32
C PHE A 157 -5.96 1.37 29.25
N ILE A 158 -5.72 2.08 28.16
CA ILE A 158 -6.52 3.23 27.72
C ILE A 158 -6.95 2.99 26.28
N ILE A 159 -8.24 3.14 26.03
CA ILE A 159 -8.78 2.98 24.66
C ILE A 159 -8.48 4.27 23.91
N ASP A 160 -7.47 4.22 23.03
CA ASP A 160 -7.05 5.32 22.18
C ASP A 160 -7.88 5.40 20.89
N GLY A 161 -8.42 4.27 20.45
CA GLY A 161 -9.34 4.25 19.32
C GLY A 161 -10.11 2.95 19.13
N ILE A 162 -11.14 3.03 18.28
CA ILE A 162 -11.97 1.91 17.84
C ILE A 162 -12.14 1.95 16.33
N TYR A 163 -12.03 0.80 15.64
CA TYR A 163 -12.12 0.79 14.20
C TYR A 163 -12.71 -0.48 13.59
N THR A 164 -13.20 -0.31 12.37
CA THR A 164 -13.57 -1.41 11.49
C THR A 164 -12.88 -1.30 10.12
N HIS A 165 -13.10 -2.26 9.23
CA HIS A 165 -12.58 -2.24 7.87
C HIS A 165 -13.61 -2.71 6.86
N PHE A 166 -13.82 -1.95 5.80
CA PHE A 166 -14.78 -2.27 4.75
C PHE A 166 -14.24 -3.34 3.80
N ALA A 167 -15.11 -4.25 3.40
CA ALA A 167 -14.82 -5.29 2.43
C ALA A 167 -14.99 -4.81 0.99
N THR A 168 -15.95 -3.92 0.73
CA THR A 168 -16.41 -3.54 -0.62
C THR A 168 -16.51 -2.01 -0.81
N SER A 169 -15.72 -1.23 -0.05
CA SER A 169 -15.74 0.24 -0.16
C SER A 169 -15.23 0.78 -1.51
N ASP A 170 -14.54 -0.04 -2.28
CA ASP A 170 -13.97 0.27 -3.59
C ASP A 170 -14.72 -0.37 -4.76
N GLU A 171 -15.80 -1.10 -4.50
CA GLU A 171 -16.72 -1.60 -5.51
C GLU A 171 -17.78 -0.54 -5.87
N GLU A 172 -18.44 -0.66 -7.01
CA GLU A 172 -19.53 0.22 -7.44
C GLU A 172 -20.75 0.09 -6.51
N ASP A 173 -21.13 -1.14 -6.19
CA ASP A 173 -22.18 -1.41 -5.21
C ASP A 173 -21.66 -1.22 -3.77
N LYS A 174 -22.11 -0.16 -3.13
CA LYS A 174 -21.79 0.19 -1.74
C LYS A 174 -22.74 -0.43 -0.71
N SER A 175 -23.69 -1.27 -1.11
CA SER A 175 -24.73 -1.79 -0.19
C SER A 175 -24.14 -2.50 1.02
N PHE A 176 -23.17 -3.39 0.82
CA PHE A 176 -22.51 -4.10 1.90
C PHE A 176 -21.60 -3.19 2.74
N ALA A 177 -20.87 -2.28 2.13
CA ALA A 177 -20.07 -1.30 2.86
C ALA A 177 -20.95 -0.38 3.73
N LYS A 178 -22.14 0.01 3.26
CA LYS A 178 -23.14 0.76 4.03
C LYS A 178 -23.69 -0.06 5.20
N LEU A 179 -23.96 -1.36 4.99
CA LEU A 179 -24.35 -2.26 6.10
C LEU A 179 -23.27 -2.30 7.18
N GLN A 180 -21.99 -2.48 6.80
CA GLN A 180 -20.87 -2.45 7.73
C GLN A 180 -20.77 -1.10 8.47
N LEU A 181 -20.98 0.02 7.78
CA LEU A 181 -20.99 1.35 8.35
C LEU A 181 -22.10 1.52 9.39
N ASN A 182 -23.30 1.05 9.08
CA ASN A 182 -24.44 1.12 10.00
C ASN A 182 -24.19 0.30 11.27
N ARG A 183 -23.70 -0.93 11.15
CA ARG A 183 -23.27 -1.75 12.29
C ARG A 183 -22.23 -1.03 13.17
N PHE A 184 -21.26 -0.37 12.54
CA PHE A 184 -20.25 0.38 13.29
C PHE A 184 -20.85 1.59 14.01
N LYS A 185 -21.76 2.34 13.38
CA LYS A 185 -22.50 3.45 14.00
C LYS A 185 -23.32 2.98 15.21
N GLU A 186 -24.04 1.86 15.09
CA GLU A 186 -24.82 1.27 16.19
C GLU A 186 -23.96 0.93 17.42
N ILE A 187 -22.74 0.41 17.19
CA ILE A 187 -21.78 0.14 18.26
C ILE A 187 -21.37 1.45 18.95
N LEU A 188 -20.98 2.47 18.18
CA LEU A 188 -20.56 3.76 18.73
C LEU A 188 -21.70 4.43 19.54
N GLU A 189 -22.92 4.34 19.05
CA GLU A 189 -24.11 4.81 19.79
C GLU A 189 -24.35 4.01 21.07
N GLY A 190 -24.19 2.68 21.02
CA GLY A 190 -24.27 1.81 22.20
C GLY A 190 -23.24 2.19 23.27
N LEU A 191 -22.00 2.46 22.85
CA LEU A 191 -20.94 2.91 23.76
C LEU A 191 -21.25 4.29 24.35
N LYS A 192 -21.73 5.24 23.55
CA LYS A 192 -22.14 6.58 24.02
C LYS A 192 -23.28 6.50 25.05
N ARG A 193 -24.30 5.68 24.80
CA ARG A 193 -25.42 5.48 25.76
C ARG A 193 -24.95 4.93 27.10
N ASN A 194 -23.88 4.16 27.12
CA ASN A 194 -23.28 3.62 28.34
C ASN A 194 -22.18 4.52 28.94
N ASN A 195 -22.00 5.76 28.44
CA ASN A 195 -20.95 6.70 28.84
C ASN A 195 -19.53 6.12 28.77
N ILE A 196 -19.25 5.29 27.76
CA ILE A 196 -17.95 4.67 27.56
C ILE A 196 -17.15 5.52 26.57
N ASN A 197 -15.96 5.94 27.00
CA ASN A 197 -14.99 6.57 26.11
C ASN A 197 -14.30 5.51 25.27
N TYR A 198 -14.34 5.65 23.94
CA TYR A 198 -13.74 4.71 23.00
C TYR A 198 -12.60 5.35 22.16
N GLY A 199 -12.14 6.55 22.54
CA GLY A 199 -11.08 7.27 21.81
C GLY A 199 -11.51 7.68 20.39
N LEU A 200 -10.62 7.54 19.41
CA LEU A 200 -10.84 7.92 18.03
C LEU A 200 -11.56 6.82 17.24
N ALA A 201 -12.73 7.11 16.69
CA ALA A 201 -13.42 6.20 15.77
C ALA A 201 -12.87 6.33 14.35
N HIS A 202 -12.59 5.20 13.69
CA HIS A 202 -12.13 5.22 12.29
C HIS A 202 -12.55 3.99 11.47
N ALA A 203 -13.06 4.22 10.25
CA ALA A 203 -13.52 3.15 9.36
C ALA A 203 -12.92 3.28 7.95
N ALA A 204 -12.78 4.50 7.42
CA ALA A 204 -12.44 4.75 6.03
C ALA A 204 -11.02 4.30 5.65
N ASN A 205 -10.94 3.35 4.70
CA ASN A 205 -9.76 3.01 3.92
C ASN A 205 -9.70 3.88 2.64
N SER A 206 -8.79 3.62 1.71
CA SER A 206 -8.65 4.40 0.47
C SER A 206 -9.93 4.48 -0.36
N GLY A 207 -10.72 3.40 -0.47
CA GLY A 207 -12.00 3.41 -1.20
C GLY A 207 -13.04 4.27 -0.52
N ALA A 208 -13.22 4.12 0.79
CA ALA A 208 -14.17 4.92 1.56
C ALA A 208 -13.78 6.40 1.64
N ILE A 209 -12.49 6.74 1.61
CA ILE A 209 -12.02 8.14 1.51
C ILE A 209 -12.52 8.80 0.23
N LEU A 210 -12.58 8.07 -0.87
CA LEU A 210 -13.05 8.59 -2.14
C LEU A 210 -14.57 8.75 -2.20
N ASP A 211 -15.32 7.75 -1.70
CA ASP A 211 -16.72 7.56 -2.04
C ASP A 211 -17.70 7.55 -0.85
N MET A 212 -17.21 7.52 0.41
CA MET A 212 -18.06 7.36 1.59
C MET A 212 -17.72 8.38 2.68
N PRO A 213 -18.04 9.68 2.51
CA PRO A 213 -17.69 10.72 3.49
C PRO A 213 -18.28 10.45 4.89
N ASP A 214 -19.43 9.80 4.99
CA ASP A 214 -20.04 9.40 6.27
C ASP A 214 -19.20 8.40 7.10
N ALA A 215 -18.17 7.81 6.49
CA ALA A 215 -17.28 6.85 7.12
C ALA A 215 -15.98 7.46 7.67
N TYR A 216 -15.77 8.77 7.55
CA TYR A 216 -14.51 9.38 8.00
C TYR A 216 -14.36 9.36 9.51
N PHE A 217 -15.42 9.62 10.25
CA PHE A 217 -15.40 9.74 11.72
C PHE A 217 -14.28 10.69 12.20
N ASP A 218 -13.52 10.26 13.19
CA ASP A 218 -12.43 11.07 13.75
C ASP A 218 -11.13 10.95 12.96
N MET A 219 -10.95 9.84 12.20
CA MET A 219 -9.69 9.56 11.50
C MET A 219 -9.89 8.66 10.28
N VAL A 220 -9.07 8.86 9.23
CA VAL A 220 -9.05 8.02 8.03
C VAL A 220 -7.70 7.34 7.82
N ARG A 221 -7.70 6.22 7.07
CA ARG A 221 -6.52 5.38 6.84
C ARG A 221 -6.20 5.22 5.35
N PRO A 222 -5.63 6.26 4.69
CA PRO A 222 -5.16 6.11 3.32
C PRO A 222 -4.01 5.10 3.23
N GLY A 223 -4.18 4.11 2.35
CA GLY A 223 -3.14 3.18 1.94
C GLY A 223 -2.76 3.46 0.49
N VAL A 224 -3.30 2.71 -0.46
CA VAL A 224 -2.94 2.80 -1.88
C VAL A 224 -3.13 4.19 -2.49
N SER A 225 -4.10 4.96 -2.02
CA SER A 225 -4.33 6.34 -2.47
C SER A 225 -3.18 7.28 -2.10
N LEU A 226 -2.49 7.05 -0.98
CA LEU A 226 -1.29 7.79 -0.60
C LEU A 226 -0.19 7.65 -1.66
N TYR A 227 -0.09 6.47 -2.28
CA TYR A 227 0.90 6.16 -3.31
C TYR A 227 0.42 6.47 -4.73
N GLY A 228 -0.71 7.16 -4.86
CA GLY A 228 -1.18 7.69 -6.13
C GLY A 228 -1.92 6.72 -7.03
N ASN A 229 -2.44 5.63 -6.46
CA ASN A 229 -3.29 4.69 -7.18
C ASN A 229 -4.71 4.71 -6.61
N TYR A 230 -5.70 4.68 -7.48
CA TYR A 230 -7.08 4.40 -7.09
C TYR A 230 -7.20 2.92 -6.71
N PRO A 231 -7.96 2.58 -5.64
CA PRO A 231 -8.05 1.19 -5.17
C PRO A 231 -8.80 0.28 -6.14
N SER A 232 -9.70 0.83 -6.94
CA SER A 232 -10.48 0.16 -7.97
C SER A 232 -10.77 1.12 -9.14
N LEU A 233 -11.10 0.60 -10.30
CA LEU A 233 -11.61 1.36 -11.44
C LEU A 233 -13.11 1.75 -11.27
N GLN A 234 -13.75 1.30 -10.20
CA GLN A 234 -15.14 1.57 -9.86
C GLN A 234 -15.29 2.70 -8.82
N THR A 235 -14.20 3.17 -8.23
CA THR A 235 -14.22 4.34 -7.35
C THR A 235 -14.27 5.63 -8.16
N THR A 236 -14.87 6.68 -7.55
CA THR A 236 -14.78 8.02 -8.12
C THR A 236 -13.35 8.58 -8.02
N GLU A 237 -13.03 9.52 -8.90
CA GLU A 237 -11.79 10.28 -8.82
C GLU A 237 -12.00 11.59 -8.02
N SER A 238 -12.73 11.52 -6.90
CA SER A 238 -13.07 12.67 -6.06
C SER A 238 -11.86 13.39 -5.44
N ILE A 239 -10.71 12.73 -5.46
CA ILE A 239 -9.38 13.29 -5.14
C ILE A 239 -8.48 13.01 -6.34
N ARG A 240 -7.83 14.04 -6.87
CA ARG A 240 -6.79 13.83 -7.87
C ARG A 240 -5.57 13.20 -7.22
N LEU A 241 -5.20 12.01 -7.69
CA LEU A 241 -4.03 11.25 -7.24
C LEU A 241 -2.92 11.29 -8.29
N PHE A 242 -1.68 11.32 -7.82
CA PHE A 242 -0.48 11.37 -8.65
C PHE A 242 0.35 10.11 -8.40
N PRO A 243 0.59 9.25 -9.41
CA PRO A 243 1.43 8.06 -9.23
C PRO A 243 2.79 8.41 -8.62
N VAL A 244 3.20 7.66 -7.61
CA VAL A 244 4.45 7.89 -6.89
C VAL A 244 5.59 7.07 -7.48
N MET A 245 5.31 5.84 -7.95
CA MET A 245 6.32 4.93 -8.51
C MET A 245 6.31 4.93 -10.03
N SER A 246 7.49 5.00 -10.64
CA SER A 246 7.74 4.63 -12.03
C SER A 246 8.82 3.55 -12.08
N LEU A 247 8.71 2.59 -13.02
CA LEU A 247 9.69 1.53 -13.23
C LEU A 247 10.41 1.78 -14.55
N ILE A 248 11.69 2.04 -14.44
CA ILE A 248 12.54 2.47 -15.56
C ILE A 248 13.70 1.49 -15.72
N SER A 249 14.04 1.20 -16.96
CA SER A 249 15.22 0.43 -17.32
C SER A 249 15.89 1.04 -18.56
N HIS A 250 16.90 0.38 -19.09
CA HIS A 250 17.61 0.82 -20.29
C HIS A 250 17.92 -0.36 -21.20
N VAL A 251 18.06 -0.08 -22.50
CA VAL A 251 18.45 -1.07 -23.47
C VAL A 251 19.85 -1.57 -23.14
N ALA A 252 20.01 -2.86 -22.89
CA ALA A 252 21.29 -3.48 -22.54
C ALA A 252 21.98 -4.17 -23.71
N SER A 253 21.22 -4.67 -24.68
CA SER A 253 21.78 -5.25 -25.89
C SER A 253 20.83 -5.16 -27.07
N ILE A 254 21.40 -5.25 -28.28
CA ILE A 254 20.67 -5.21 -29.56
C ILE A 254 21.12 -6.37 -30.39
N LYS A 255 20.21 -7.08 -31.01
CA LYS A 255 20.48 -8.18 -31.93
C LYS A 255 19.60 -8.09 -33.18
N ASN A 256 20.19 -8.14 -34.35
CA ASN A 256 19.46 -8.30 -35.60
C ASN A 256 19.17 -9.80 -35.80
N ILE A 257 17.94 -10.12 -36.11
CA ILE A 257 17.50 -11.48 -36.44
C ILE A 257 16.81 -11.50 -37.81
N THR A 258 16.85 -12.64 -38.47
CA THR A 258 16.23 -12.84 -39.78
C THR A 258 14.95 -13.63 -39.69
N LYS A 259 14.21 -13.72 -40.81
CA LYS A 259 12.99 -14.53 -40.90
C LYS A 259 13.23 -15.98 -40.45
N GLY A 260 12.38 -16.51 -39.58
CA GLY A 260 12.47 -17.87 -39.04
C GLY A 260 13.26 -18.01 -37.75
N GLU A 261 14.09 -17.03 -37.37
CA GLU A 261 14.77 -17.02 -36.09
C GLU A 261 13.80 -16.69 -34.95
N SER A 262 14.07 -17.26 -33.77
CA SER A 262 13.17 -17.16 -32.61
C SER A 262 13.83 -16.41 -31.44
N VAL A 263 12.99 -15.92 -30.52
CA VAL A 263 13.41 -15.18 -29.33
C VAL A 263 13.02 -15.95 -28.06
N SER A 264 13.99 -16.14 -27.17
CA SER A 264 13.83 -16.65 -25.82
C SER A 264 13.35 -18.10 -25.70
N TYR A 265 13.10 -18.54 -24.46
CA TYR A 265 12.68 -19.91 -24.13
C TYR A 265 11.36 -20.31 -24.81
N GLY A 266 11.29 -21.56 -25.25
CA GLY A 266 10.11 -22.13 -25.88
C GLY A 266 9.77 -21.53 -27.24
N ARG A 267 10.63 -20.69 -27.79
CA ARG A 267 10.50 -20.09 -29.14
C ARG A 267 9.10 -19.48 -29.39
N LYS A 268 8.52 -18.82 -28.37
CA LYS A 268 7.16 -18.23 -28.42
C LYS A 268 7.03 -17.01 -29.33
N PHE A 269 8.14 -16.50 -29.85
CA PHE A 269 8.19 -15.51 -30.90
C PHE A 269 9.13 -16.00 -31.99
N ILE A 270 8.68 -15.94 -33.25
CA ILE A 270 9.44 -16.26 -34.43
C ILE A 270 9.35 -15.07 -35.38
N ALA A 271 10.48 -14.55 -35.81
CA ALA A 271 10.57 -13.41 -36.72
C ALA A 271 9.96 -13.72 -38.07
N LYS A 272 9.00 -12.92 -38.53
CA LYS A 272 8.35 -13.05 -39.85
C LYS A 272 9.17 -12.37 -40.97
N LYS A 273 10.07 -11.46 -40.61
CA LYS A 273 10.98 -10.71 -41.48
C LYS A 273 12.23 -10.36 -40.70
N LYS A 274 13.23 -9.81 -41.36
CA LYS A 274 14.41 -9.22 -40.68
C LYS A 274 13.95 -8.14 -39.72
N THR A 275 14.41 -8.21 -38.47
CA THR A 275 14.01 -7.27 -37.41
C THR A 275 15.12 -7.11 -36.38
N LYS A 276 15.02 -6.06 -35.56
CA LYS A 276 15.92 -5.75 -34.46
C LYS A 276 15.27 -6.06 -33.14
N ILE A 277 15.89 -6.91 -32.36
CA ILE A 277 15.44 -7.27 -30.97
C ILE A 277 16.35 -6.58 -29.99
N ILE A 278 15.75 -5.88 -29.02
CA ILE A 278 16.47 -5.31 -27.88
C ILE A 278 16.22 -6.17 -26.65
N SER A 279 17.18 -6.18 -25.71
CA SER A 279 17.09 -6.87 -24.44
C SER A 279 17.24 -5.89 -23.29
N ILE A 280 16.34 -6.01 -22.31
CA ILE A 280 16.23 -5.15 -21.14
C ILE A 280 16.54 -5.98 -19.88
N PRO A 281 17.38 -5.50 -18.94
CA PRO A 281 17.86 -6.26 -17.78
C PRO A 281 16.84 -6.18 -16.61
N ILE A 282 15.65 -6.73 -16.82
CA ILE A 282 14.60 -6.95 -15.83
C ILE A 282 13.86 -8.24 -16.17
N GLY A 283 13.41 -8.97 -15.16
CA GLY A 283 12.64 -10.19 -15.34
C GLY A 283 11.78 -10.51 -14.13
N TYR A 284 11.29 -11.78 -14.03
CA TYR A 284 10.36 -12.12 -12.97
C TYR A 284 10.99 -12.11 -11.57
N ALA A 285 12.30 -12.26 -11.42
CA ALA A 285 12.97 -12.08 -10.13
C ALA A 285 12.98 -10.62 -9.63
N ASP A 286 12.61 -9.68 -10.47
CA ASP A 286 12.53 -8.26 -10.18
C ASP A 286 11.10 -7.78 -9.94
N GLY A 287 10.11 -8.68 -10.11
CA GLY A 287 8.70 -8.37 -10.05
C GLY A 287 8.02 -8.18 -11.43
N PHE A 288 8.74 -8.35 -12.54
CA PHE A 288 8.13 -8.29 -13.87
C PHE A 288 7.57 -9.66 -14.25
N SER A 289 6.27 -9.87 -14.05
CA SER A 289 5.60 -11.17 -14.16
C SER A 289 5.89 -11.92 -15.45
N ARG A 290 6.11 -13.23 -15.35
CA ARG A 290 6.24 -14.14 -16.51
C ARG A 290 4.97 -14.18 -17.37
N SER A 291 3.82 -13.86 -16.79
CA SER A 291 2.52 -13.75 -17.48
C SER A 291 2.44 -12.60 -18.50
N PHE A 292 3.39 -11.67 -18.49
CA PHE A 292 3.51 -10.63 -19.52
C PHE A 292 4.07 -11.13 -20.86
N THR A 293 4.50 -12.38 -20.94
CA THR A 293 5.07 -12.98 -22.17
C THR A 293 4.18 -12.73 -23.40
N ASN A 294 4.71 -12.00 -24.40
CA ASN A 294 4.04 -11.56 -25.64
C ASN A 294 2.77 -10.70 -25.45
N ARG A 295 2.58 -10.09 -24.26
CA ARG A 295 1.37 -9.32 -23.94
C ARG A 295 1.66 -7.88 -23.52
N PHE A 296 2.91 -7.59 -23.16
CA PHE A 296 3.31 -6.31 -22.59
C PHE A 296 3.79 -5.33 -23.66
N LYS A 297 3.66 -4.03 -23.39
CA LYS A 297 4.28 -2.96 -24.17
C LYS A 297 5.08 -2.04 -23.26
N ALA A 298 6.22 -1.52 -23.75
CA ALA A 298 7.04 -0.52 -23.09
C ALA A 298 7.08 0.77 -23.90
N ILE A 299 7.41 1.90 -23.25
CA ILE A 299 7.64 3.16 -23.93
C ILE A 299 9.17 3.35 -24.12
N ILE A 300 9.60 3.53 -25.36
CA ILE A 300 11.00 3.79 -25.73
C ILE A 300 11.00 4.93 -26.76
N LYS A 301 11.80 5.97 -26.53
CA LYS A 301 11.87 7.14 -27.44
C LYS A 301 10.50 7.70 -27.88
N GLY A 302 9.51 7.70 -26.94
CA GLY A 302 8.19 8.26 -27.23
C GLY A 302 7.30 7.41 -28.12
N LYS A 303 7.56 6.10 -28.24
CA LYS A 303 6.72 5.11 -28.93
C LYS A 303 6.48 3.89 -28.07
N TYR A 304 5.39 3.16 -28.30
CA TYR A 304 5.16 1.83 -27.72
C TYR A 304 5.84 0.74 -28.56
N TYR A 305 6.53 -0.18 -27.87
CA TYR A 305 7.06 -1.40 -28.45
C TYR A 305 6.57 -2.62 -27.70
N PHE A 306 6.27 -3.70 -28.43
CA PHE A 306 5.71 -4.92 -27.83
C PHE A 306 6.82 -5.85 -27.36
N GLN A 307 6.62 -6.41 -26.18
CA GLN A 307 7.44 -7.45 -25.59
C GLN A 307 7.28 -8.74 -26.42
N VAL A 308 8.39 -9.40 -26.74
CA VAL A 308 8.41 -10.61 -27.56
C VAL A 308 9.23 -11.71 -26.91
N GLY A 309 8.78 -12.94 -27.07
CA GLY A 309 9.41 -14.12 -26.48
C GLY A 309 9.14 -14.23 -24.97
N THR A 310 9.51 -15.36 -24.38
CA THR A 310 9.26 -15.64 -22.97
C THR A 310 10.01 -14.67 -22.07
N VAL A 311 9.32 -14.07 -21.09
CA VAL A 311 9.93 -13.32 -19.98
C VAL A 311 10.79 -14.29 -19.16
N THR A 312 12.06 -13.92 -18.91
CA THR A 312 13.01 -14.75 -18.16
C THR A 312 13.21 -14.21 -16.75
N MET A 313 14.06 -14.86 -15.96
CA MET A 313 14.39 -14.43 -14.61
C MET A 313 14.92 -13.01 -14.55
N ASP A 314 15.80 -12.64 -15.50
CA ASP A 314 16.59 -11.42 -15.48
C ASP A 314 16.47 -10.55 -16.74
N ARG A 315 15.69 -11.00 -17.75
CA ARG A 315 15.61 -10.30 -19.04
C ARG A 315 14.24 -10.40 -19.68
N ILE A 316 13.90 -9.30 -20.37
CA ILE A 316 12.78 -9.21 -21.31
C ILE A 316 13.27 -8.65 -22.63
N MET A 317 12.58 -8.96 -23.71
CA MET A 317 12.94 -8.55 -25.07
C MET A 317 11.79 -7.83 -25.74
N PHE A 318 12.13 -6.89 -26.63
CA PHE A 318 11.18 -6.15 -27.44
C PHE A 318 11.59 -6.18 -28.92
N ASP A 319 10.60 -6.29 -29.80
CA ASP A 319 10.80 -6.08 -31.24
C ASP A 319 10.68 -4.59 -31.55
N VAL A 320 11.79 -3.98 -31.96
CA VAL A 320 11.85 -2.56 -32.32
C VAL A 320 11.92 -2.35 -33.82
N GLN A 321 11.77 -3.43 -34.60
CA GLN A 321 11.81 -3.43 -36.05
C GLN A 321 13.10 -2.77 -36.58
N ASN A 322 12.95 -1.71 -37.37
CA ASN A 322 14.10 -0.98 -37.96
C ASN A 322 14.34 0.38 -37.27
N ASP A 323 13.60 0.68 -36.16
CA ASP A 323 13.73 1.96 -35.48
C ASP A 323 15.14 2.16 -34.89
N ASN A 324 15.57 3.42 -34.86
CA ASN A 324 16.89 3.82 -34.34
C ASN A 324 16.90 3.81 -32.82
N ILE A 325 17.01 2.60 -32.26
CA ILE A 325 17.17 2.36 -30.81
C ILE A 325 18.61 1.96 -30.53
N ASN A 326 19.21 2.52 -29.49
CA ASN A 326 20.61 2.32 -29.12
C ASN A 326 20.72 1.69 -27.70
N ILE A 327 21.85 1.06 -27.43
CA ILE A 327 22.20 0.64 -26.07
C ILE A 327 22.24 1.89 -25.17
N GLY A 328 21.64 1.79 -23.96
CA GLY A 328 21.51 2.91 -23.05
C GLY A 328 20.24 3.73 -23.23
N ASP A 329 19.44 3.55 -24.28
CA ASP A 329 18.14 4.22 -24.40
C ASP A 329 17.20 3.82 -23.27
N GLU A 330 16.50 4.82 -22.72
CA GLU A 330 15.56 4.65 -21.62
C GLU A 330 14.33 3.85 -22.05
N VAL A 331 13.91 2.94 -21.18
CA VAL A 331 12.73 2.08 -21.34
C VAL A 331 11.81 2.25 -20.15
N ILE A 332 10.61 2.76 -20.35
CA ILE A 332 9.61 2.91 -19.29
C ILE A 332 8.66 1.71 -19.30
N LEU A 333 8.64 1.01 -18.19
CA LEU A 333 7.82 -0.18 -17.97
C LEU A 333 6.57 0.15 -17.14
N LEU A 334 6.68 1.13 -16.25
CA LEU A 334 5.58 1.72 -15.49
C LEU A 334 5.86 3.22 -15.39
N GLY A 335 4.89 4.08 -15.71
CA GLY A 335 5.06 5.53 -15.65
C GLY A 335 4.73 6.22 -16.97
N LYS A 336 5.11 7.49 -17.06
CA LYS A 336 4.72 8.40 -18.14
C LYS A 336 5.93 9.00 -18.86
N LYS A 337 5.84 9.12 -20.18
CA LYS A 337 6.76 9.90 -21.01
C LYS A 337 5.98 10.68 -22.07
N ASN A 338 6.03 12.00 -22.02
CA ASN A 338 5.24 12.87 -22.88
C ASN A 338 3.71 12.56 -22.76
N LYS A 339 3.08 12.21 -23.88
CA LYS A 339 1.65 11.82 -23.93
C LYS A 339 1.39 10.33 -23.71
N LEU A 340 2.45 9.51 -23.62
CA LEU A 340 2.33 8.06 -23.44
C LEU A 340 2.46 7.70 -21.97
N GLU A 341 1.67 6.72 -21.54
CA GLU A 341 1.63 6.29 -20.16
C GLU A 341 1.39 4.77 -20.06
N ILE A 342 2.02 4.15 -19.08
CA ILE A 342 1.76 2.76 -18.65
C ILE A 342 1.47 2.83 -17.17
N THR A 343 0.23 2.59 -16.78
CA THR A 343 -0.24 2.68 -15.41
C THR A 343 -0.13 1.34 -14.68
N ALA A 344 -0.22 1.37 -13.35
CA ALA A 344 -0.36 0.13 -12.57
C ALA A 344 -1.63 -0.64 -12.98
N TRP A 345 -2.71 0.05 -13.35
CA TRP A 345 -3.94 -0.58 -13.84
C TRP A 345 -3.76 -1.27 -15.20
N ASP A 346 -2.86 -0.81 -16.08
CA ASP A 346 -2.52 -1.54 -17.30
C ASP A 346 -1.87 -2.89 -16.98
N TRP A 347 -1.01 -2.94 -15.94
CA TRP A 347 -0.44 -4.19 -15.46
C TRP A 347 -1.52 -5.08 -14.83
N CYS A 348 -2.39 -4.50 -13.99
CA CYS A 348 -3.47 -5.22 -13.29
C CYS A 348 -4.42 -5.91 -14.29
N LYS A 349 -4.83 -5.23 -15.35
CA LYS A 349 -5.68 -5.81 -16.40
C LYS A 349 -5.06 -7.05 -17.07
N MET A 350 -3.74 -7.04 -17.26
CA MET A 350 -3.03 -8.18 -17.86
C MET A 350 -2.83 -9.34 -16.88
N LEU A 351 -2.69 -9.04 -15.59
CA LEU A 351 -2.38 -10.02 -14.53
C LEU A 351 -3.60 -10.46 -13.73
N ASN A 352 -4.76 -9.82 -13.93
CA ASN A 352 -5.98 -10.00 -13.14
C ASN A 352 -5.74 -9.77 -11.64
N THR A 353 -5.21 -8.61 -11.30
CA THR A 353 -4.84 -8.23 -9.94
C THR A 353 -5.12 -6.74 -9.65
N ILE A 354 -4.57 -6.23 -8.56
CA ILE A 354 -4.78 -4.87 -8.05
C ILE A 354 -3.45 -4.09 -7.93
N PRO A 355 -3.47 -2.73 -7.96
CA PRO A 355 -2.25 -1.91 -7.91
C PRO A 355 -1.34 -2.15 -6.70
N TYR A 356 -1.90 -2.59 -5.58
CA TYR A 356 -1.17 -2.96 -4.36
C TYR A 356 -0.12 -4.04 -4.64
N GLU A 357 -0.53 -5.12 -5.33
CA GLU A 357 0.35 -6.24 -5.66
C GLU A 357 1.45 -5.81 -6.64
N ILE A 358 1.14 -4.94 -7.58
CA ILE A 358 2.12 -4.45 -8.56
C ILE A 358 3.27 -3.73 -7.86
N THR A 359 2.98 -2.75 -7.00
CA THR A 359 4.03 -1.94 -6.37
C THR A 359 4.78 -2.71 -5.29
N CYS A 360 4.09 -3.52 -4.47
CA CYS A 360 4.71 -4.40 -3.47
C CYS A 360 5.54 -5.51 -4.13
N GLY A 361 5.15 -5.97 -5.32
CA GLY A 361 5.82 -7.02 -6.07
C GLY A 361 7.17 -6.62 -6.68
N ILE A 362 7.46 -5.32 -6.79
CA ILE A 362 8.79 -4.86 -7.25
C ILE A 362 9.83 -5.22 -6.20
N SER A 363 10.69 -6.20 -6.52
CA SER A 363 11.60 -6.82 -5.56
C SER A 363 12.69 -5.84 -5.07
N LYS A 364 13.35 -6.18 -3.97
CA LYS A 364 14.49 -5.43 -3.42
C LYS A 364 15.71 -5.42 -4.35
N ARG A 365 15.77 -6.27 -5.38
CA ARG A 365 16.80 -6.24 -6.43
C ARG A 365 16.72 -4.97 -7.31
N VAL A 366 15.54 -4.36 -7.39
CA VAL A 366 15.30 -3.09 -8.08
C VAL A 366 15.51 -1.97 -7.09
N ARG A 367 16.60 -1.22 -7.23
CA ARG A 367 16.88 -0.09 -6.33
C ARG A 367 15.80 0.98 -6.45
N ARG A 368 15.44 1.61 -5.34
CA ARG A 368 14.59 2.81 -5.32
C ARG A 368 15.49 4.04 -5.48
N VAL A 369 15.07 4.94 -6.36
CA VAL A 369 15.70 6.25 -6.60
C VAL A 369 14.67 7.32 -6.31
N TYR A 370 14.97 8.21 -5.40
CA TYR A 370 14.00 9.20 -4.91
C TYR A 370 14.21 10.55 -5.58
N THR A 371 13.09 11.23 -5.88
CA THR A 371 13.06 12.60 -6.42
C THR A 371 12.10 13.46 -5.61
N PHE A 372 12.44 14.73 -5.51
CA PHE A 372 11.69 15.76 -4.80
C PHE A 372 11.07 16.75 -5.78
#